data_5bfbc756bc962bb33e7592b6a8e62805
#
_entry.id   5bfbc756bc962bb33e7592b6a8e62805
#
_cell.length_a   1.000
_cell.length_b   1.000
_cell.length_c   1.000
_cell.angle_alpha   90.00
_cell.angle_beta   90.00
_cell.angle_gamma   90.00
#
_symmetry.space_group_name_H-M   'P 1'
#
loop_
_entity.id
_entity.type
_entity.pdbx_description
1 polymer ?
#
loop_
_entity_poly.entity_id
_entity_poly.type
_entity_poly.pdbx_seq_one_letter_code
_entity_poly.pdbx_strand_id
1 'polypeptide(L)'
;MITGSAPIDKQVLEFFKVCFHCPVLEGYGLTEVSGGASVTFPEDPVSGHVGGPLKCIKWRIKDVPEMNYFSTDKPYPRGEICM
;
A
#
# COMPACT_ATOMS: atom_id res chain seq x y z
N MET A 1 4.00 -0.59 15.38
CA MET A 1 4.54 -1.75 14.61
C MET A 1 4.28 -1.52 13.14
N ILE A 2 5.24 -1.82 12.31
CA ILE A 2 5.14 -1.63 10.85
C ILE A 2 5.49 -2.95 10.16
N THR A 3 4.71 -3.33 9.16
CA THR A 3 4.98 -4.47 8.29
C THR A 3 5.10 -4.00 6.84
N GLY A 4 5.95 -4.68 6.05
CA GLY A 4 6.18 -4.32 4.66
C GLY A 4 7.00 -5.38 3.93
N SER A 5 7.54 -5.05 2.80
CA SER A 5 8.34 -5.89 1.90
C SER A 5 7.54 -6.93 1.11
N ALA A 6 6.48 -7.48 1.70
CA ALA A 6 5.62 -8.44 1.02
C ALA A 6 4.18 -8.24 1.49
N PRO A 7 3.20 -8.60 0.65
CA PRO A 7 1.80 -8.51 1.05
C PRO A 7 1.53 -9.36 2.29
N ILE A 8 0.72 -8.83 3.20
CA ILE A 8 0.26 -9.56 4.39
C ILE A 8 -1.23 -9.83 4.27
N ASP A 9 -1.66 -11.00 4.71
CA ASP A 9 -3.08 -11.34 4.74
C ASP A 9 -3.83 -10.41 5.68
N LYS A 10 -4.99 -9.92 5.26
CA LYS A 10 -5.81 -8.98 6.03
C LYS A 10 -6.19 -9.53 7.40
N GLN A 11 -6.54 -10.82 7.48
CA GLN A 11 -6.92 -11.44 8.75
C GLN A 11 -5.75 -11.55 9.70
N VAL A 12 -4.55 -11.82 9.18
CA VAL A 12 -3.32 -11.87 9.98
C VAL A 12 -3.00 -10.48 10.54
N LEU A 13 -3.13 -9.45 9.72
CA LEU A 13 -2.88 -8.07 10.14
C LEU A 13 -3.85 -7.66 11.26
N GLU A 14 -5.13 -7.96 11.11
CA GLU A 14 -6.15 -7.66 12.13
C GLU A 14 -5.89 -8.43 13.42
N PHE A 15 -5.44 -9.68 13.31
CA PHE A 15 -5.04 -10.49 14.47
C PHE A 15 -3.92 -9.82 15.25
N PHE A 16 -2.89 -9.33 14.58
CA PHE A 16 -1.78 -8.64 15.26
C PHE A 16 -2.23 -7.34 15.92
N LYS A 17 -3.13 -6.59 15.30
CA LYS A 17 -3.69 -5.38 15.92
C LYS A 17 -4.35 -5.67 17.25
N VAL A 18 -5.08 -6.77 17.33
CA VAL A 18 -5.76 -7.18 18.57
C VAL A 18 -4.78 -7.76 19.59
N CYS A 19 -3.89 -8.66 19.15
CA CYS A 19 -2.96 -9.36 20.04
C CYS A 19 -1.97 -8.44 20.73
N PHE A 20 -1.40 -7.48 19.99
CA PHE A 20 -0.39 -6.58 20.54
C PHE A 20 -0.97 -5.28 21.10
N HIS A 21 -2.26 -5.07 20.89
CA HIS A 21 -2.98 -3.90 21.39
C HIS A 21 -2.27 -2.59 21.03
N CYS A 22 -1.76 -2.51 19.83
CA CYS A 22 -1.05 -1.35 19.32
C CYS A 22 -1.36 -1.16 17.82
N PRO A 23 -1.13 0.05 17.27
CA PRO A 23 -1.25 0.26 15.84
C PRO A 23 -0.28 -0.64 15.07
N VAL A 24 -0.78 -1.32 14.05
CA VAL A 24 0.03 -2.09 13.11
C VAL A 24 -0.19 -1.50 11.72
N LEU A 25 0.84 -0.92 11.16
CA LEU A 25 0.80 -0.21 9.89
C LEU A 25 1.36 -1.08 8.79
N GLU A 26 0.72 -1.03 7.62
CA GLU A 26 1.22 -1.68 6.42
C GLU A 26 1.85 -0.64 5.51
N GLY A 27 3.10 -0.88 5.10
CA GLY A 27 3.85 0.01 4.25
C GLY A 27 4.25 -0.65 2.94
N TYR A 28 4.43 0.17 1.92
CA TYR A 28 4.93 -0.23 0.62
C TYR A 28 6.14 0.61 0.26
N GLY A 29 7.16 -0.03 -0.32
CA GLY A 29 8.35 0.68 -0.74
C GLY A 29 9.28 -0.19 -1.57
N LEU A 30 10.29 0.47 -2.13
CA LEU A 30 11.32 -0.14 -2.96
C LEU A 30 12.67 0.44 -2.57
N THR A 31 13.72 -0.35 -2.72
CA THR A 31 15.09 0.15 -2.50
C THR A 31 15.41 1.33 -3.40
N GLU A 32 14.89 1.32 -4.63
CA GLU A 32 15.11 2.35 -5.65
C GLU A 32 14.53 3.72 -5.25
N VAL A 33 13.60 3.76 -4.29
CA VAL A 33 13.03 5.00 -3.76
C VAL A 33 13.43 5.24 -2.30
N SER A 34 14.58 4.69 -1.91
CA SER A 34 15.16 4.86 -0.57
C SER A 34 14.28 4.29 0.55
N GLY A 35 13.49 3.27 0.24
CA GLY A 35 12.69 2.56 1.23
C GLY A 35 11.19 2.77 1.09
N GLY A 36 10.60 3.59 1.95
CA GLY A 36 9.15 3.73 2.01
C GLY A 36 8.55 4.65 0.97
N ALA A 37 7.48 4.23 0.34
CA ALA A 37 6.71 5.05 -0.61
C ALA A 37 5.32 5.38 -0.09
N SER A 38 4.69 4.44 0.62
CA SER A 38 3.38 4.67 1.25
C SER A 38 3.27 3.93 2.58
N VAL A 39 2.34 4.36 3.40
CA VAL A 39 2.06 3.72 4.69
C VAL A 39 0.61 4.03 5.09
N THR A 40 -0.03 3.07 5.76
CA THR A 40 -1.37 3.28 6.32
C THR A 40 -1.30 4.17 7.56
N PHE A 41 -2.42 4.82 7.88
CA PHE A 41 -2.52 5.64 9.10
C PHE A 41 -2.90 4.77 10.31
N PRO A 42 -2.39 5.11 11.52
CA PRO A 42 -2.75 4.36 12.73
C PRO A 42 -4.24 4.33 13.01
N GLU A 43 -4.96 5.38 12.64
CA GLU A 43 -6.39 5.53 12.88
C GLU A 43 -7.26 4.82 11.83
N ASP A 44 -6.65 4.31 10.75
CA ASP A 44 -7.41 3.66 9.68
C ASP A 44 -7.86 2.26 10.13
N PRO A 45 -9.17 2.02 10.25
CA PRO A 45 -9.67 0.70 10.66
C PRO A 45 -9.67 -0.31 9.52
N VAL A 46 -9.50 0.13 8.27
CA VAL A 46 -9.58 -0.74 7.10
C VAL A 46 -8.21 -1.35 6.83
N SER A 47 -8.17 -2.66 6.66
CA SER A 47 -6.97 -3.41 6.26
C SER A 47 -7.06 -3.80 4.78
N GLY A 48 -5.95 -4.27 4.23
CA GLY A 48 -5.89 -4.75 2.85
C GLY A 48 -5.43 -3.70 1.84
N HIS A 49 -4.84 -2.61 2.29
CA HIS A 49 -4.22 -1.60 1.43
C HIS A 49 -2.93 -1.07 2.07
N VAL A 50 -2.13 -0.37 1.30
CA VAL A 50 -0.83 0.14 1.73
C VAL A 50 -0.83 1.64 2.01
N GLY A 51 -2.00 2.24 2.09
CA GLY A 51 -2.15 3.67 2.38
C GLY A 51 -1.84 4.57 1.20
N GLY A 52 -1.76 5.87 1.47
CA GLY A 52 -1.42 6.88 0.49
C GLY A 52 0.08 7.16 0.39
N PRO A 53 0.51 7.91 -0.63
CA PRO A 53 1.92 8.23 -0.81
C PRO A 53 2.45 9.11 0.32
N LEU A 54 3.72 8.91 0.66
CA LEU A 54 4.43 9.81 1.55
C LEU A 54 4.62 11.18 0.88
N LYS A 55 4.68 12.23 1.70
CA LYS A 55 4.79 13.62 1.21
C LYS A 55 6.04 13.89 0.38
N CYS A 56 7.07 13.09 0.57
CA CYS A 56 8.35 13.25 -0.14
C CYS A 56 8.37 12.56 -1.51
N ILE A 57 7.29 11.89 -1.92
CA ILE A 57 7.25 11.10 -3.14
C ILE A 57 6.10 11.56 -4.04
N LYS A 58 6.39 11.64 -5.34
CA LYS A 58 5.38 11.80 -6.37
C LYS A 58 5.27 10.49 -7.13
N TRP A 59 4.05 10.04 -7.38
CA TRP A 59 3.85 8.84 -8.18
C TRP A 59 2.66 9.00 -9.11
N ARG A 60 2.63 8.13 -10.10
CA ARG A 60 1.51 8.04 -11.04
C ARG A 60 1.28 6.59 -11.44
N ILE A 61 0.13 6.32 -12.01
CA ILE A 61 -0.21 5.02 -12.56
C ILE A 61 -0.09 5.11 -14.08
N LYS A 62 0.69 4.20 -14.68
CA LYS A 62 0.86 4.10 -16.11
C LYS A 62 0.05 2.91 -16.63
N ASP A 63 -0.67 3.11 -17.72
CA ASP A 63 -1.47 2.06 -18.33
C ASP A 63 -0.59 0.88 -18.79
N VAL A 64 -1.08 -0.34 -18.61
CA VAL A 64 -0.42 -1.58 -19.05
C VAL A 64 -1.40 -2.35 -19.92
N PRO A 65 -1.50 -2.03 -21.23
CA PRO A 65 -2.47 -2.66 -22.13
C PRO A 65 -2.33 -4.18 -22.24
N GLU A 66 -1.11 -4.70 -22.13
CA GLU A 66 -0.85 -6.15 -22.20
C GLU A 66 -1.53 -6.93 -21.07
N MET A 67 -1.75 -6.29 -19.93
CA MET A 67 -2.43 -6.87 -18.77
C MET A 67 -3.87 -6.37 -18.63
N ASN A 68 -4.34 -5.59 -19.61
CA ASN A 68 -5.66 -4.96 -19.58
C ASN A 68 -5.87 -4.08 -18.33
N TYR A 69 -4.83 -3.35 -17.93
CA TYR A 69 -4.87 -2.38 -16.84
C TYR A 69 -4.82 -0.96 -17.39
N PHE A 70 -5.80 -0.14 -16.97
CA PHE A 70 -5.91 1.26 -17.42
C PHE A 70 -6.19 2.17 -16.23
N SER A 71 -5.65 3.39 -16.28
CA SER A 71 -5.91 4.41 -15.27
C SER A 71 -7.38 4.86 -15.23
N THR A 72 -8.13 4.56 -16.29
CA THR A 72 -9.57 4.83 -16.39
C THR A 72 -10.46 3.68 -15.92
N ASP A 73 -9.86 2.58 -15.45
CA ASP A 73 -10.61 1.40 -15.01
C ASP A 73 -11.51 1.71 -13.83
N LYS A 74 -12.64 1.04 -13.81
CA LYS A 74 -13.62 1.07 -12.72
C LYS A 74 -13.61 -0.26 -11.97
N PRO A 75 -13.82 -0.29 -10.65
CA PRO A 75 -14.08 0.86 -9.77
C PRO A 75 -12.84 1.65 -9.38
N TYR A 76 -11.64 1.13 -9.63
CA TYR A 76 -10.38 1.77 -9.27
C TYR A 76 -9.42 1.81 -10.46
N PRO A 77 -8.64 2.88 -10.61
CA PRO A 77 -7.55 2.91 -11.59
C PRO A 77 -6.56 1.77 -11.36
N ARG A 78 -6.07 1.16 -12.44
CA ARG A 78 -5.08 0.09 -12.40
C ARG A 78 -3.95 0.38 -13.36
N GLY A 79 -2.74 -0.06 -13.02
CA GLY A 79 -1.59 0.14 -13.89
C GLY A 79 -0.28 -0.05 -13.16
N GLU A 80 0.81 0.26 -13.88
CA GLU A 80 2.15 0.25 -13.33
C GLU A 80 2.38 1.50 -12.47
N ILE A 81 2.91 1.31 -11.27
CA ILE A 81 3.23 2.43 -10.38
C ILE A 81 4.58 3.00 -10.80
N CYS A 82 4.59 4.29 -11.13
CA CYS A 82 5.80 5.05 -11.46
C CYS A 82 6.04 6.11 -10.39
N MET A 83 7.26 6.12 -9.86
CA MET A 83 7.66 7.03 -8.77
C MET A 83 8.85 7.89 -9.16
#